data_196c6e390382d134676c34f8b2afd3f8
#
_entry.id   196c6e390382d134676c34f8b2afd3f8
#
_cell.length_a   1.000
_cell.length_b   1.000
_cell.length_c   1.000
_cell.angle_alpha   90.00
_cell.angle_beta   90.00
_cell.angle_gamma   90.00
#
_symmetry.space_group_name_H-M   'P 1'
#
loop_
_entity.id
_entity.type
_entity.pdbx_description
1 polymer ?
#
loop_
_entity_poly.entity_id
_entity_poly.type
_entity_poly.pdbx_seq_one_letter_code
_entity_poly.pdbx_strand_id
1 'polypeptide(L)'
;METTWKPHEKHGQLTTQSDLPDSVYAFPKQRKEPLTDAEHVRNAAARFDQVEGVSQADRELAFANLKKAAAHYGVELSEKSVADFGAHSHRT
;
A
#
# COMPACT_ATOMS: atom_id res chain seq x y z
N MET A 1 -4.41 8.45 12.52
CA MET A 1 -3.73 8.98 11.33
C MET A 1 -4.67 8.98 10.15
N GLU A 2 -4.70 10.08 9.45
CA GLU A 2 -5.53 10.18 8.27
C GLU A 2 -4.87 9.48 7.10
N THR A 3 -5.67 8.75 6.34
CA THR A 3 -5.15 8.09 5.15
C THR A 3 -5.26 9.01 3.95
N THR A 4 -4.43 8.75 2.96
CA THR A 4 -4.51 9.45 1.68
C THR A 4 -5.08 8.56 0.59
N TRP A 5 -5.26 7.29 0.86
CA TRP A 5 -5.71 6.34 -0.14
C TRP A 5 -7.19 6.49 -0.42
N LYS A 6 -7.54 6.40 -1.69
CA LYS A 6 -8.93 6.39 -2.14
C LYS A 6 -9.07 5.32 -3.20
N PRO A 7 -10.22 4.65 -3.25
CA PRO A 7 -10.42 3.67 -4.31
C PRO A 7 -10.37 4.36 -5.66
N HIS A 8 -9.71 3.70 -6.61
CA HIS A 8 -9.58 4.22 -7.95
C HIS A 8 -10.59 3.52 -8.84
N GLU A 9 -11.52 4.27 -9.36
CA GLU A 9 -12.47 3.71 -10.29
C GLU A 9 -11.85 3.68 -11.66
N LYS A 10 -11.87 2.51 -12.24
CA LYS A 10 -11.24 2.34 -13.51
C LYS A 10 -12.14 2.84 -14.61
N HIS A 11 -11.69 3.82 -15.32
CA HIS A 11 -12.40 4.35 -16.46
C HIS A 11 -11.47 4.29 -17.65
N GLY A 12 -11.91 3.58 -18.67
CA GLY A 12 -11.13 3.51 -19.89
C GLY A 12 -9.86 2.72 -19.69
N GLN A 13 -8.79 3.21 -20.28
CA GLN A 13 -7.59 2.43 -20.48
C GLN A 13 -6.43 2.89 -19.62
N LEU A 14 -6.63 3.08 -18.35
CA LEU A 14 -5.51 3.40 -17.48
C LEU A 14 -4.64 2.18 -17.35
N THR A 15 -3.60 2.12 -18.14
CA THR A 15 -2.81 0.91 -18.25
C THR A 15 -1.40 1.03 -17.71
N THR A 16 -0.94 2.25 -17.42
CA THR A 16 0.41 2.42 -16.91
C THR A 16 0.37 3.07 -15.55
N GLN A 17 1.44 2.84 -14.79
CA GLN A 17 1.52 3.39 -13.46
C GLN A 17 1.53 4.91 -13.48
N SER A 18 2.10 5.51 -14.51
CA SER A 18 2.16 6.96 -14.60
C SER A 18 0.79 7.59 -14.79
N ASP A 19 -0.22 6.81 -15.17
CA ASP A 19 -1.57 7.33 -15.37
C ASP A 19 -2.40 7.31 -14.10
N LEU A 20 -1.88 6.77 -13.01
CA LEU A 20 -2.65 6.64 -11.78
C LEU A 20 -2.48 7.86 -10.91
N PRO A 21 -3.55 8.30 -10.22
CA PRO A 21 -3.41 9.42 -9.30
C PRO A 21 -2.63 9.01 -8.07
N ASP A 22 -2.03 9.99 -7.39
CA ASP A 22 -1.25 9.72 -6.19
C ASP A 22 -2.08 9.01 -5.11
N SER A 23 -3.38 9.23 -5.11
CA SER A 23 -4.24 8.68 -4.06
C SER A 23 -4.38 7.17 -4.11
N VAL A 24 -3.93 6.50 -5.17
CA VAL A 24 -4.01 5.04 -5.20
C VAL A 24 -2.79 4.37 -4.59
N TYR A 25 -1.74 5.12 -4.26
CA TYR A 25 -0.49 4.53 -3.78
C TYR A 25 -0.48 4.44 -2.27
N ALA A 26 0.11 3.37 -1.76
CA ALA A 26 0.38 3.28 -0.33
C ALA A 26 1.35 4.37 0.08
N PHE A 27 2.40 4.56 -0.72
CA PHE A 27 3.41 5.60 -0.50
C PHE A 27 3.19 6.71 -1.55
N PRO A 28 2.26 7.64 -1.31
CA PRO A 28 1.89 8.58 -2.37
C PRO A 28 3.02 9.52 -2.77
N LYS A 29 3.88 9.92 -1.82
CA LYS A 29 4.96 10.83 -2.16
C LYS A 29 5.95 10.19 -3.12
N GLN A 30 6.22 8.93 -2.94
CA GLN A 30 7.18 8.22 -3.76
C GLN A 30 6.53 7.50 -4.92
N ARG A 31 5.20 7.46 -4.95
CA ARG A 31 4.42 6.76 -5.97
C ARG A 31 4.83 5.29 -6.03
N LYS A 32 4.83 4.64 -4.87
CA LYS A 32 5.18 3.24 -4.76
C LYS A 32 4.01 2.45 -4.22
N GLU A 33 3.91 1.21 -4.63
CA GLU A 33 2.94 0.22 -4.19
C GLU A 33 1.51 0.67 -4.46
N PRO A 34 1.09 0.64 -5.72
CA PRO A 34 -0.29 1.02 -6.05
C PRO A 34 -1.27 -0.01 -5.48
N LEU A 35 -2.36 0.49 -4.95
CA LEU A 35 -3.36 -0.34 -4.29
C LEU A 35 -4.67 -0.24 -5.07
N THR A 36 -4.67 -0.81 -6.26
CA THR A 36 -5.78 -0.66 -7.20
C THR A 36 -6.74 -1.83 -7.20
N ASP A 37 -6.36 -2.95 -6.60
CA ASP A 37 -7.23 -4.12 -6.49
C ASP A 37 -6.69 -5.03 -5.41
N ALA A 38 -7.39 -6.15 -5.18
CA ALA A 38 -7.02 -7.06 -4.11
C ALA A 38 -5.63 -7.65 -4.31
N GLU A 39 -5.28 -7.96 -5.54
CA GLU A 39 -3.98 -8.55 -5.80
C GLU A 39 -2.86 -7.56 -5.53
N HIS A 40 -3.05 -6.30 -5.93
CA HIS A 40 -2.06 -5.28 -5.63
C HIS A 40 -1.92 -5.05 -4.13
N VAL A 41 -3.02 -5.14 -3.39
CA VAL A 41 -2.95 -5.01 -1.95
C VAL A 41 -2.11 -6.13 -1.35
N ARG A 42 -2.33 -7.36 -1.80
CA ARG A 42 -1.54 -8.49 -1.29
C ARG A 42 -0.07 -8.34 -1.66
N ASN A 43 0.21 -7.89 -2.88
CA ASN A 43 1.60 -7.66 -3.30
C ASN A 43 2.25 -6.56 -2.47
N ALA A 44 1.52 -5.49 -2.19
CA ALA A 44 2.07 -4.41 -1.39
C ALA A 44 2.39 -4.88 0.02
N ALA A 45 1.52 -5.70 0.61
CA ALA A 45 1.78 -6.25 1.92
C ALA A 45 3.04 -7.11 1.93
N ALA A 46 3.23 -7.90 0.87
CA ALA A 46 4.38 -8.79 0.79
C ALA A 46 5.69 -8.01 0.63
N ARG A 47 5.64 -6.80 0.08
CA ARG A 47 6.84 -6.01 -0.18
C ARG A 47 7.01 -4.84 0.77
N PHE A 48 6.11 -4.69 1.72
CA PHE A 48 6.04 -3.47 2.50
C PHE A 48 7.36 -3.09 3.16
N ASP A 49 8.02 -4.06 3.77
CA ASP A 49 9.25 -3.77 4.50
C ASP A 49 10.46 -3.64 3.58
N GLN A 50 10.30 -3.92 2.30
CA GLN A 50 11.39 -3.84 1.34
C GLN A 50 11.41 -2.51 0.60
N VAL A 51 10.42 -1.67 0.81
CA VAL A 51 10.36 -0.38 0.14
C VAL A 51 11.43 0.52 0.72
N GLU A 52 12.26 1.11 -0.14
CA GLU A 52 13.38 1.94 0.26
C GLU A 52 13.11 3.39 -0.06
N GLY A 53 13.87 4.28 0.58
CA GLY A 53 13.74 5.70 0.33
C GLY A 53 12.53 6.32 0.99
N VAL A 54 12.04 5.71 2.08
CA VAL A 54 10.86 6.19 2.79
C VAL A 54 11.19 6.35 4.26
N SER A 55 10.57 7.33 4.88
CA SER A 55 10.76 7.58 6.31
C SER A 55 9.81 6.70 7.12
N GLN A 56 10.02 6.71 8.45
CA GLN A 56 9.08 6.02 9.32
C GLN A 56 7.69 6.60 9.22
N ALA A 57 7.59 7.91 9.10
CA ALA A 57 6.27 8.55 8.93
C ALA A 57 5.61 8.08 7.64
N ASP A 58 6.40 7.94 6.57
CA ASP A 58 5.87 7.43 5.31
C ASP A 58 5.36 6.00 5.47
N ARG A 59 6.08 5.18 6.23
CA ARG A 59 5.65 3.79 6.45
C ARG A 59 4.37 3.72 7.27
N GLU A 60 4.23 4.60 8.25
CA GLU A 60 3.00 4.62 9.03
C GLU A 60 1.81 5.01 8.18
N LEU A 61 1.99 6.02 7.34
CA LEU A 61 0.92 6.41 6.43
C LEU A 61 0.62 5.29 5.44
N ALA A 62 1.66 4.67 4.91
CA ALA A 62 1.48 3.59 3.94
C ALA A 62 0.72 2.42 4.56
N PHE A 63 1.01 2.11 5.81
CA PHE A 63 0.30 1.02 6.48
C PHE A 63 -1.17 1.37 6.67
N ALA A 64 -1.46 2.62 7.06
CA ALA A 64 -2.85 3.05 7.18
C ALA A 64 -3.57 2.97 5.84
N ASN A 65 -2.90 3.38 4.76
CA ASN A 65 -3.46 3.26 3.42
C ASN A 65 -3.69 1.81 3.04
N LEU A 66 -2.73 0.95 3.36
CA LEU A 66 -2.83 -0.47 3.04
C LEU A 66 -4.02 -1.10 3.77
N LYS A 67 -4.21 -0.76 5.04
CA LYS A 67 -5.33 -1.28 5.80
C LYS A 67 -6.66 -0.83 5.19
N LYS A 68 -6.73 0.42 4.80
CA LYS A 68 -7.96 0.94 4.21
C LYS A 68 -8.28 0.24 2.91
N ALA A 69 -7.27 0.07 2.06
CA ALA A 69 -7.48 -0.60 0.79
C ALA A 69 -7.83 -2.07 0.99
N ALA A 70 -7.18 -2.72 1.96
CA ALA A 70 -7.46 -4.12 2.25
C ALA A 70 -8.91 -4.30 2.67
N ALA A 71 -9.41 -3.41 3.51
CA ALA A 71 -10.81 -3.47 3.91
C ALA A 71 -11.74 -3.26 2.72
N HIS A 72 -11.38 -2.35 1.85
CA HIS A 72 -12.20 -2.04 0.68
C HIS A 72 -12.30 -3.24 -0.26
N TYR A 73 -11.18 -3.94 -0.47
CA TYR A 73 -11.14 -5.04 -1.42
C TYR A 73 -11.30 -6.41 -0.77
N GLY A 74 -11.55 -6.45 0.53
CA GLY A 74 -11.81 -7.72 1.21
C GLY A 74 -10.56 -8.56 1.41
N VAL A 75 -9.41 -7.94 1.57
CA VAL A 75 -8.15 -8.64 1.81
C VAL A 75 -7.86 -8.62 3.30
N GLU A 76 -7.53 -9.77 3.85
CA GLU A 76 -7.13 -9.84 5.25
C GLU A 76 -5.64 -9.64 5.37
N LEU A 77 -5.23 -8.78 6.31
CA LEU A 77 -3.84 -8.57 6.61
C LEU A 77 -3.52 -9.23 7.94
N SER A 78 -2.43 -10.00 7.98
CA SER A 78 -2.01 -10.63 9.22
C SER A 78 -1.22 -9.66 10.09
N GLU A 79 -0.66 -8.63 9.50
CA GLU A 79 0.13 -7.65 10.23
C GLU A 79 -0.80 -6.62 10.87
N LYS A 80 -0.45 -6.22 12.10
CA LYS A 80 -1.24 -5.24 12.83
C LYS A 80 -0.52 -3.92 13.02
N SER A 81 0.77 -3.87 12.71
CA SER A 81 1.56 -2.66 12.82
C SER A 81 2.69 -2.72 11.83
N VAL A 82 3.34 -1.58 11.62
CA VAL A 82 4.50 -1.52 10.74
C VAL A 82 5.60 -2.47 11.21
N ALA A 83 5.77 -2.58 12.52
CA ALA A 83 6.83 -3.44 13.06
C ALA A 83 6.62 -4.91 12.70
N ASP A 84 5.38 -5.33 12.50
CA ASP A 84 5.11 -6.72 12.17
C ASP A 84 5.72 -7.12 10.83
N PHE A 85 5.77 -6.20 9.88
CA PHE A 85 6.39 -6.50 8.59
C PHE A 85 7.88 -6.75 8.77
N GLY A 86 8.55 -5.94 9.59
CA GLY A 86 9.95 -6.15 9.85
C GLY A 86 10.23 -7.46 10.53
N ALA A 87 9.37 -7.84 11.49
CA ALA A 87 9.54 -9.11 12.19
C ALA A 87 9.44 -10.27 11.22
N HIS A 88 8.53 -10.19 10.26
CA HIS A 88 8.37 -11.23 9.26
C HIS A 88 9.62 -11.36 8.40
N SER A 89 10.19 -10.25 8.00
CA SER A 89 11.33 -10.30 7.11
C SER A 89 12.59 -10.85 7.78
N HIS A 90 12.64 -10.86 9.10
CA HIS A 90 13.78 -11.39 9.83
C HIS A 90 13.72 -12.87 10.09
N ARG A 91 12.75 -13.52 9.57
CA ARG A 91 12.52 -14.91 9.88
C ARG A 91 13.16 -15.84 8.87
N THR A 92 14.20 -15.72 8.50
CA THR A 92 14.79 -16.64 7.52
C THR A 92 15.45 -17.83 8.17
#